data_5a56505d7c6a88556edc9d6270a4402c
#
_entry.id   5a56505d7c6a88556edc9d6270a4402c
#
_cell.length_a   1.000
_cell.length_b   1.000
_cell.length_c   1.000
_cell.angle_alpha   90.00
_cell.angle_beta   90.00
_cell.angle_gamma   90.00
#
_symmetry.space_group_name_H-M   'P 1'
#
loop_
_entity.id
_entity.type
_entity.pdbx_description
1 polymer ?
#
loop_
_entity_poly.entity_id
_entity_poly.type
_entity_poly.pdbx_seq_one_letter_code
_entity_poly.pdbx_strand_id
1 'polypeptide(L)'
;MVHYYKTNVGWKVQADHFLKNYKGGLPPVLDVEGIGNLDYSSTKHTPDVLKILRYFKEKTGLTPILYAGYYFTRDNIKPTQEFAEFLLWLPWYTKNFSLVKCPAPWTKINIWQYSETENISGVGKCDANIFLGL
;
A
#
# COMPACT_ATOMS: atom_id res chain seq x y z
N MET A 1 -7.54 -6.87 5.69
CA MET A 1 -8.22 -5.56 5.91
C MET A 1 -7.33 -4.45 5.41
N VAL A 2 -7.90 -3.47 4.72
CA VAL A 2 -7.19 -2.36 4.07
C VAL A 2 -7.63 -1.04 4.71
N HIS A 3 -6.66 -0.17 5.02
CA HIS A 3 -6.91 1.21 5.45
C HIS A 3 -6.45 2.17 4.35
N TYR A 4 -7.36 3.03 3.90
CA TYR A 4 -7.04 4.12 2.98
C TYR A 4 -6.51 5.32 3.78
N TYR A 5 -5.27 5.71 3.49
CA TYR A 5 -4.62 6.84 4.17
C TYR A 5 -5.28 8.18 3.78
N LYS A 6 -5.50 9.02 4.77
CA LYS A 6 -6.08 10.36 4.58
C LYS A 6 -5.14 11.44 5.13
N THR A 7 -4.80 12.40 4.30
CA THR A 7 -3.92 13.52 4.66
C THR A 7 -4.52 14.45 5.70
N ASN A 8 -5.85 14.54 5.75
CA ASN A 8 -6.58 15.44 6.66
C ASN A 8 -6.94 14.81 8.02
N VAL A 9 -6.44 13.61 8.30
CA VAL A 9 -6.65 12.92 9.58
C VAL A 9 -5.29 12.61 10.20
N GLY A 10 -5.13 12.87 11.50
CA GLY A 10 -3.90 12.56 12.23
C GLY A 10 -3.53 11.08 12.09
N TRP A 11 -2.24 10.78 11.88
CA TRP A 11 -1.79 9.42 11.59
C TRP A 11 -2.21 8.42 12.65
N LYS A 12 -2.09 8.79 13.93
CA LYS A 12 -2.42 7.90 15.05
C LYS A 12 -3.93 7.67 15.16
N VAL A 13 -4.72 8.71 14.93
CA VAL A 13 -6.19 8.62 14.98
C VAL A 13 -6.70 7.62 13.94
N GLN A 14 -6.25 7.73 12.69
CA GLN A 14 -6.67 6.81 11.65
C GLN A 14 -6.11 5.39 11.85
N ALA A 15 -4.89 5.26 12.37
CA ALA A 15 -4.29 3.96 12.69
C ALA A 15 -5.04 3.25 13.82
N ASP A 16 -5.37 3.96 14.90
CA ASP A 16 -6.15 3.40 16.02
C ASP A 16 -7.54 2.97 15.58
N HIS A 17 -8.20 3.77 14.73
CA HIS A 17 -9.50 3.42 14.17
C HIS A 17 -9.44 2.11 13.37
N PHE A 18 -8.44 1.96 12.52
CA PHE A 18 -8.23 0.72 11.77
C PHE A 18 -8.01 -0.48 12.71
N LEU A 19 -7.09 -0.33 13.67
CA LEU A 19 -6.72 -1.42 14.60
C LEU A 19 -7.90 -1.86 15.47
N LYS A 20 -8.78 -0.96 15.85
CA LYS A 20 -10.00 -1.28 16.59
C LYS A 20 -10.90 -2.27 15.83
N ASN A 21 -10.89 -2.19 14.51
CA ASN A 21 -11.73 -3.02 13.64
C ASN A 21 -10.97 -4.19 13.01
N TYR A 22 -9.66 -4.27 13.20
CA TYR A 22 -8.81 -5.31 12.62
C TYR A 22 -9.05 -6.64 13.32
N LYS A 23 -9.36 -7.68 12.54
CA LYS A 23 -9.72 -9.01 13.05
C LYS A 23 -8.55 -10.02 13.06
N GLY A 24 -7.37 -9.60 12.64
CA GLY A 24 -6.21 -10.50 12.53
C GLY A 24 -6.26 -11.39 11.28
N GLY A 25 -5.38 -12.37 11.26
CA GLY A 25 -5.27 -13.38 10.20
C GLY A 25 -4.32 -12.98 9.07
N LEU A 26 -4.61 -11.93 8.35
CA LEU A 26 -3.76 -11.43 7.26
C LEU A 26 -3.06 -10.13 7.66
N PRO A 27 -1.87 -9.85 7.09
CA PRO A 27 -1.20 -8.57 7.36
C PRO A 27 -2.10 -7.36 7.08
N PRO A 28 -2.01 -6.31 7.91
CA PRO A 28 -2.72 -5.07 7.63
C PRO A 28 -2.16 -4.41 6.37
N VAL A 29 -3.04 -3.80 5.58
CA VAL A 29 -2.67 -3.09 4.35
C VAL A 29 -2.93 -1.60 4.54
N LEU A 30 -1.93 -0.78 4.22
CA LEU A 30 -2.08 0.67 4.13
C LEU A 30 -2.09 1.06 2.65
N ASP A 31 -3.20 1.61 2.20
CA ASP A 31 -3.41 2.08 0.84
C ASP A 31 -3.11 3.59 0.79
N VAL A 32 -2.08 3.98 0.04
CA VAL A 32 -1.63 5.37 -0.07
C VAL A 32 -1.65 5.79 -1.53
N GLU A 33 -2.54 6.71 -1.84
CA GLU A 33 -2.76 7.20 -3.19
C GLU A 33 -2.88 8.72 -3.25
N GLY A 34 -2.55 9.30 -4.39
CA GLY A 34 -2.76 10.73 -4.65
C GLY A 34 -4.23 11.08 -4.88
N ILE A 35 -5.02 10.15 -5.42
CA ILE A 35 -6.47 10.35 -5.60
C ILE A 35 -7.12 10.48 -4.22
N GLY A 36 -7.91 11.55 -4.02
CA GLY A 36 -8.50 11.84 -2.71
C GLY A 36 -7.53 12.48 -1.71
N ASN A 37 -6.25 12.61 -2.05
CA ASN A 37 -5.20 13.24 -1.25
C ASN A 37 -4.38 14.20 -2.13
N LEU A 38 -5.03 15.11 -2.83
CA LEU A 38 -4.37 16.05 -3.75
C LEU A 38 -3.40 16.99 -3.05
N ASP A 39 -3.55 17.19 -1.75
CA ASP A 39 -2.68 17.96 -0.88
C ASP A 39 -1.51 17.15 -0.31
N TYR A 40 -1.30 15.91 -0.77
CA TYR A 40 -0.22 15.07 -0.26
C TYR A 40 1.14 15.75 -0.42
N SER A 41 1.85 15.86 0.68
CA SER A 41 3.22 16.40 0.73
C SER A 41 4.18 15.34 1.24
N SER A 42 5.22 15.04 0.47
CA SER A 42 6.25 14.06 0.85
C SER A 42 6.89 14.38 2.20
N THR A 43 7.18 15.65 2.45
CA THR A 43 7.84 16.08 3.69
C THR A 43 6.94 15.98 4.91
N LYS A 44 5.64 16.14 4.73
CA LYS A 44 4.65 16.12 5.82
C LYS A 44 4.02 14.73 6.01
N HIS A 45 3.58 14.11 4.92
CA HIS A 45 2.74 12.91 4.99
C HIS A 45 3.52 11.60 4.89
N THR A 46 4.64 11.55 4.16
CA THR A 46 5.44 10.34 4.06
C THR A 46 5.99 9.87 5.42
N PRO A 47 6.47 10.76 6.32
CA PRO A 47 6.82 10.34 7.68
C PRO A 47 5.63 9.75 8.46
N ASP A 48 4.43 10.29 8.27
CA ASP A 48 3.22 9.76 8.93
C ASP A 48 2.82 8.39 8.39
N VAL A 49 2.95 8.17 7.08
CA VAL A 49 2.74 6.85 6.46
C VAL A 49 3.69 5.81 7.07
N LEU A 50 4.97 6.16 7.24
CA LEU A 50 5.95 5.29 7.89
C LEU A 50 5.57 4.97 9.34
N LYS A 51 5.12 5.98 10.09
CA LYS A 51 4.65 5.80 11.47
C LYS A 51 3.47 4.83 11.55
N ILE A 52 2.51 4.94 10.64
CA ILE A 52 1.36 4.03 10.59
C ILE A 52 1.80 2.59 10.32
N LEU A 53 2.67 2.38 9.34
CA LEU A 53 3.18 1.04 9.03
C LEU A 53 3.92 0.42 10.21
N ARG A 54 4.78 1.18 10.88
CA ARG A 54 5.50 0.73 12.08
C ARG A 54 4.54 0.43 13.23
N TYR A 55 3.54 1.26 13.42
CA TYR A 55 2.51 1.09 14.43
C TYR A 55 1.68 -0.17 14.17
N PHE A 56 1.29 -0.42 12.92
CA PHE A 56 0.61 -1.65 12.55
C PHE A 56 1.46 -2.89 12.86
N LYS A 57 2.74 -2.86 12.52
CA LYS A 57 3.67 -3.96 12.82
C LYS A 57 3.79 -4.21 14.32
N GLU A 58 3.96 -3.15 15.10
CA GLU A 58 4.04 -3.23 16.57
C GLU A 58 2.78 -3.86 17.17
N LYS A 59 1.61 -3.39 16.75
CA LYS A 59 0.34 -3.82 17.34
C LYS A 59 -0.17 -5.19 16.85
N THR A 60 0.16 -5.58 15.64
CA THR A 60 -0.32 -6.86 15.07
C THR A 60 0.71 -7.97 15.10
N GLY A 61 1.99 -7.65 15.21
CA GLY A 61 3.09 -8.60 15.08
C GLY A 61 3.35 -9.08 13.65
N LEU A 62 2.56 -8.59 12.68
CA LEU A 62 2.67 -8.97 11.26
C LEU A 62 3.33 -7.84 10.47
N THR A 63 4.11 -8.19 9.44
CA THR A 63 4.71 -7.21 8.55
C THR A 63 3.63 -6.60 7.66
N PRO A 64 3.32 -5.30 7.80
CA PRO A 64 2.31 -4.64 6.98
C PRO A 64 2.66 -4.60 5.50
N ILE A 65 1.63 -4.39 4.69
CA ILE A 65 1.72 -4.22 3.25
C ILE A 65 1.42 -2.77 2.92
N LEU A 66 2.29 -2.13 2.13
CA LEU A 66 1.99 -0.84 1.51
C LEU A 66 1.43 -1.09 0.11
N TYR A 67 0.22 -0.60 -0.15
CA TYR A 67 -0.35 -0.48 -1.49
C TYR A 67 -0.10 0.94 -1.99
N ALA A 68 0.70 1.09 -3.03
CA ALA A 68 0.99 2.38 -3.64
C ALA A 68 1.48 2.20 -5.07
N GLY A 69 1.08 3.11 -5.97
CA GLY A 69 1.49 3.09 -7.37
C GLY A 69 2.97 3.44 -7.57
N TYR A 70 3.54 3.00 -8.68
CA TYR A 70 4.96 3.19 -9.00
C TYR A 70 5.36 4.68 -9.00
N TYR A 71 4.63 5.50 -9.75
CA TYR A 71 4.99 6.92 -9.90
C TYR A 71 4.79 7.67 -8.58
N PHE A 72 3.72 7.39 -7.86
CA PHE A 72 3.49 7.98 -6.54
C PHE A 72 4.64 7.64 -5.58
N THR A 73 5.04 6.36 -5.53
CA THR A 73 6.13 5.89 -4.68
C THR A 73 7.47 6.53 -5.06
N ARG A 74 7.78 6.56 -6.35
CA ARG A 74 8.99 7.19 -6.87
C ARG A 74 9.10 8.66 -6.45
N ASP A 75 8.01 9.40 -6.55
CA ASP A 75 8.01 10.84 -6.35
C ASP A 75 7.88 11.25 -4.88
N ASN A 76 7.24 10.41 -4.04
CA ASN A 76 6.88 10.79 -2.67
C ASN A 76 7.55 9.93 -1.57
N ILE A 77 7.82 8.66 -1.82
CA ILE A 77 8.31 7.74 -0.78
C ILE A 77 9.83 7.51 -0.88
N LYS A 78 10.37 7.54 -2.10
CA LYS A 78 11.82 7.56 -2.31
C LYS A 78 12.39 8.90 -1.79
N PRO A 79 13.52 8.93 -1.13
CA PRO A 79 14.53 7.89 -0.94
C PRO A 79 14.51 7.26 0.46
N THR A 80 13.39 7.21 1.15
CA THR A 80 13.30 6.72 2.54
C THR A 80 13.47 5.21 2.60
N GLN A 81 14.70 4.74 2.86
CA GLN A 81 15.08 3.33 2.84
C GLN A 81 14.30 2.47 3.85
N GLU A 82 13.83 3.04 4.95
CA GLU A 82 13.06 2.33 5.98
C GLU A 82 11.79 1.67 5.46
N PHE A 83 11.23 2.16 4.36
CA PHE A 83 10.05 1.53 3.76
C PHE A 83 10.32 0.13 3.21
N ALA A 84 11.57 -0.20 2.90
CA ALA A 84 11.94 -1.52 2.36
C ALA A 84 11.67 -2.68 3.32
N GLU A 85 11.46 -2.43 4.62
CA GLU A 85 11.10 -3.45 5.59
C GLU A 85 9.65 -3.95 5.47
N PHE A 86 8.81 -3.21 4.76
CA PHE A 86 7.40 -3.55 4.55
C PHE A 86 7.20 -4.22 3.20
N LEU A 87 6.09 -4.96 3.09
CA LEU A 87 5.73 -5.62 1.84
C LEU A 87 5.12 -4.61 0.86
N LEU A 88 5.32 -4.84 -0.44
CA LEU A 88 4.82 -3.96 -1.48
C LEU A 88 3.71 -4.65 -2.29
N TRP A 89 2.57 -3.99 -2.37
CA TRP A 89 1.46 -4.32 -3.27
C TRP A 89 1.38 -3.21 -4.31
N LEU A 90 1.76 -3.55 -5.55
CA LEU A 90 1.92 -2.57 -6.63
C LEU A 90 0.80 -2.68 -7.66
N PRO A 91 -0.05 -1.65 -7.82
CA PRO A 91 -0.93 -1.55 -8.97
C PRO A 91 -0.13 -1.12 -10.21
N TRP A 92 -0.26 -1.89 -11.26
CA TRP A 92 0.25 -1.57 -12.59
C TRP A 92 -0.57 -2.35 -13.61
N TYR A 93 -1.49 -1.65 -14.27
CA TYR A 93 -2.49 -2.27 -15.12
C TYR A 93 -1.93 -2.59 -16.49
N THR A 94 -1.37 -3.78 -16.61
CA THR A 94 -0.85 -4.37 -17.83
C THR A 94 -0.93 -5.88 -17.70
N LYS A 95 -1.02 -6.59 -18.84
CA LYS A 95 -0.92 -8.05 -18.87
C LYS A 95 0.52 -8.53 -19.04
N ASN A 96 1.46 -7.62 -19.29
CA ASN A 96 2.86 -7.93 -19.50
C ASN A 96 3.70 -7.53 -18.31
N PHE A 97 4.02 -8.50 -17.44
CA PHE A 97 4.81 -8.26 -16.23
C PHE A 97 6.21 -7.70 -16.53
N SER A 98 6.76 -7.95 -17.73
CA SER A 98 8.08 -7.41 -18.09
C SER A 98 8.11 -5.88 -18.15
N LEU A 99 6.95 -5.22 -18.25
CA LEU A 99 6.82 -3.76 -18.23
C LEU A 99 6.76 -3.20 -16.82
N VAL A 100 6.51 -4.04 -15.82
CA VAL A 100 6.33 -3.62 -14.44
C VAL A 100 7.68 -3.34 -13.79
N LYS A 101 7.82 -2.17 -13.17
CA LYS A 101 9.03 -1.76 -12.48
C LYS A 101 8.81 -1.75 -10.97
N CYS A 102 9.80 -2.23 -10.24
CA CYS A 102 9.79 -2.15 -8.79
C CYS A 102 10.32 -0.78 -8.34
N PRO A 103 9.55 0.00 -7.59
CA PRO A 103 10.03 1.31 -7.13
C PRO A 103 11.02 1.15 -5.98
N ALA A 104 12.08 1.98 -5.98
CA ALA A 104 12.93 2.09 -4.79
C ALA A 104 12.10 2.66 -3.61
N PRO A 105 12.36 2.27 -2.35
CA PRO A 105 13.50 1.46 -1.90
C PRO A 105 13.29 -0.06 -2.02
N TRP A 106 12.12 -0.53 -2.47
CA TRP A 106 11.90 -1.97 -2.63
C TRP A 106 12.75 -2.55 -3.76
N THR A 107 13.12 -3.80 -3.59
CA THR A 107 13.79 -4.60 -4.63
C THR A 107 12.90 -5.74 -5.12
N LYS A 108 11.71 -5.86 -4.54
CA LYS A 108 10.77 -6.94 -4.81
C LYS A 108 9.34 -6.43 -4.69
N ILE A 109 8.50 -6.85 -5.63
CA ILE A 109 7.06 -6.67 -5.57
C ILE A 109 6.47 -7.96 -4.98
N ASN A 110 5.67 -7.85 -3.92
CA ASN A 110 5.07 -9.02 -3.26
C ASN A 110 3.71 -9.37 -3.86
N ILE A 111 2.92 -8.36 -4.21
CA ILE A 111 1.62 -8.52 -4.87
C ILE A 111 1.56 -7.53 -6.04
N TRP A 112 1.16 -8.03 -7.20
CA TRP A 112 0.94 -7.21 -8.38
C TRP A 112 -0.54 -7.17 -8.71
N GLN A 113 -1.15 -5.97 -8.65
CA GLN A 113 -2.49 -5.73 -9.15
C GLN A 113 -2.40 -5.39 -10.63
N TYR A 114 -2.78 -6.33 -11.49
CA TYR A 114 -2.62 -6.18 -12.94
C TYR A 114 -3.85 -5.61 -13.65
N SER A 115 -4.99 -5.56 -12.96
CA SER A 115 -6.24 -5.03 -13.51
C SER A 115 -7.16 -4.54 -12.40
N GLU A 116 -7.97 -3.53 -12.69
CA GLU A 116 -9.10 -3.10 -11.86
C GLU A 116 -10.45 -3.37 -12.54
N THR A 117 -10.41 -3.99 -13.71
CA THR A 117 -11.59 -4.22 -14.55
C THR A 117 -11.68 -5.66 -15.06
N GLU A 118 -11.07 -6.60 -14.35
CA GLU A 118 -11.13 -8.00 -14.74
C GLU A 118 -12.57 -8.52 -14.60
N ASN A 119 -13.07 -9.17 -15.64
CA ASN A 119 -14.44 -9.68 -15.65
C ASN A 119 -14.47 -11.10 -15.11
N ILE A 120 -15.05 -11.27 -13.92
CA ILE A 120 -15.19 -12.56 -13.25
C ILE A 120 -16.64 -13.04 -13.37
N SER A 121 -16.83 -14.24 -13.91
CA SER A 121 -18.16 -14.84 -14.06
C SER A 121 -18.90 -14.89 -12.70
N GLY A 122 -20.13 -14.37 -12.69
CA GLY A 122 -20.97 -14.31 -11.50
C GLY A 122 -20.66 -13.16 -10.55
N VAL A 123 -19.60 -12.38 -10.79
CA VAL A 123 -19.17 -11.25 -9.95
C VAL A 123 -19.20 -9.92 -10.69
N GLY A 124 -18.78 -9.91 -11.97
CA GLY A 124 -18.62 -8.70 -12.77
C GLY A 124 -17.18 -8.21 -12.79
N LYS A 125 -17.00 -6.91 -12.99
CA LYS A 125 -15.67 -6.27 -13.02
C LYS A 125 -15.11 -6.11 -11.62
N CYS A 126 -13.88 -6.53 -11.41
CA CYS A 126 -13.20 -6.41 -10.12
C CYS A 126 -11.69 -6.29 -10.29
N ASP A 127 -11.02 -5.97 -9.20
CA ASP A 127 -9.57 -5.98 -9.13
C ASP A 127 -9.04 -7.41 -9.27
N ALA A 128 -7.92 -7.56 -9.95
CA ALA A 128 -7.24 -8.82 -10.08
C ALA A 128 -5.76 -8.70 -9.75
N ASN A 129 -5.27 -9.65 -8.95
CA ASN A 129 -3.94 -9.60 -8.35
C ASN A 129 -3.23 -10.92 -8.52
N ILE A 130 -1.89 -10.86 -8.55
CA ILE A 130 -1.02 -12.04 -8.49
C ILE A 130 -0.12 -11.89 -7.26
N PHE A 131 -0.13 -12.90 -6.40
CA PHE A 131 0.81 -12.99 -5.29
C PHE A 131 2.14 -13.53 -5.81
N LEU A 132 3.21 -12.75 -5.66
CA LEU A 132 4.55 -13.06 -6.16
C LEU A 132 5.47 -13.63 -5.07
N GLY A 133 4.99 -13.67 -3.82
CA GLY A 133 5.73 -14.20 -2.68
C GLY A 133 6.17 -13.14 -1.67
N LEU A 134 6.63 -13.59 -0.54
CA LEU A 134 7.11 -12.73 0.55
C LEU A 134 8.55 -12.26 0.36
#